data_d3d8ed37da1cf90d3ded80fe506032ff
#
_entry.id   d3d8ed37da1cf90d3ded80fe506032ff
#
_cell.length_a   1.000
_cell.length_b   1.000
_cell.length_c   1.000
_cell.angle_alpha   90.00
_cell.angle_beta   90.00
_cell.angle_gamma   90.00
#
_symmetry.space_group_name_H-M   'P 1'
#
loop_
_entity.id
_entity.type
_entity.pdbx_description
1 polymer ?
#
loop_
_entity_poly.entity_id
_entity_poly.type
_entity_poly.pdbx_seq_one_letter_code
_entity_poly.pdbx_strand_id
1 'polypeptide(L)'
;MKTIQWFPGHMTKAMRMMEENVRLVDGVILVLDARAAFACVNKKLEKLFENKPVVYAVNKSDLVDKADAARICAAFAAEGKAAAAVCLTDKKTVSRLYEKILSALKDKLERNRAKGVYKPLRIMVAGIPNTGKSTLINAFAGAKKAVTGDKAGVTKGKQWIKLEGLELLDTPGTMPPSFDDQTYAKHLAYIGSINDDILDFEELTLELLGELAKNRPSALEAKYGITDFGVPPLELYEQVCRRRGFLLRGGEYDYERCAKAVVDDFRKGRMGKIALE
;
A
#
# COMPACT_ATOMS: atom_id res chain seq x y z
N MET A 1 23.37 0.58 3.17
CA MET A 1 22.46 -0.38 2.51
C MET A 1 22.75 -0.44 1.01
N LYS A 2 22.78 -1.66 0.40
CA LYS A 2 22.87 -1.81 -1.05
C LYS A 2 21.66 -1.18 -1.71
N THR A 3 21.82 -0.63 -2.94
CA THR A 3 20.70 -0.05 -3.69
C THR A 3 19.59 -1.08 -3.90
N ILE A 4 18.39 -0.80 -3.42
CA ILE A 4 17.23 -1.66 -3.63
C ILE A 4 16.75 -1.49 -5.06
N GLN A 5 16.67 -2.58 -5.83
CA GLN A 5 16.08 -2.63 -7.16
C GLN A 5 15.31 -3.95 -7.29
N TRP A 6 14.05 -3.88 -7.69
CA TRP A 6 13.21 -5.07 -7.83
C TRP A 6 12.11 -4.88 -8.88
N PHE A 7 12.32 -5.49 -10.03
CA PHE A 7 11.36 -5.49 -11.13
C PHE A 7 11.38 -6.84 -11.87
N PRO A 8 10.76 -7.88 -11.31
CA PRO A 8 10.72 -9.21 -11.93
C PRO A 8 9.88 -9.23 -13.21
N GLY A 9 10.18 -10.17 -14.12
CA GLY A 9 9.56 -10.25 -15.46
C GLY A 9 8.02 -10.37 -15.47
N HIS A 10 7.39 -10.88 -14.40
CA HIS A 10 5.93 -10.90 -14.31
C HIS A 10 5.31 -9.50 -14.19
N MET A 11 6.05 -8.49 -13.71
CA MET A 11 5.58 -7.11 -13.66
C MET A 11 5.51 -6.47 -15.05
N THR A 12 6.42 -6.83 -15.96
CA THR A 12 6.32 -6.43 -17.38
C THR A 12 5.04 -6.97 -18.01
N LYS A 13 4.68 -8.24 -17.72
CA LYS A 13 3.43 -8.83 -18.21
C LYS A 13 2.21 -8.13 -17.62
N ALA A 14 2.25 -7.78 -16.32
CA ALA A 14 1.19 -7.03 -15.67
C ALA A 14 1.01 -5.63 -16.29
N MET A 15 2.09 -4.91 -16.58
CA MET A 15 2.03 -3.60 -17.25
C MET A 15 1.37 -3.73 -18.62
N ARG A 16 1.80 -4.67 -19.46
CA ARG A 16 1.18 -4.90 -20.78
C ARG A 16 -0.31 -5.20 -20.66
N MET A 17 -0.69 -6.05 -19.71
CA MET A 17 -2.11 -6.37 -19.47
C MET A 17 -2.92 -5.13 -19.11
N MET A 18 -2.36 -4.22 -18.28
CA MET A 18 -3.02 -2.95 -17.95
C MET A 18 -3.11 -2.02 -19.17
N GLU A 19 -2.05 -1.90 -19.98
CA GLU A 19 -2.02 -1.12 -21.23
C GLU A 19 -3.10 -1.60 -22.23
N GLU A 20 -3.23 -2.92 -22.40
CA GLU A 20 -4.24 -3.51 -23.29
C GLU A 20 -5.68 -3.25 -22.79
N ASN A 21 -5.87 -3.17 -21.46
CA ASN A 21 -7.20 -3.10 -20.86
C ASN A 21 -7.62 -1.69 -20.42
N VAL A 22 -6.71 -0.70 -20.38
CA VAL A 22 -7.06 0.67 -19.95
C VAL A 22 -8.18 1.29 -20.79
N ARG A 23 -8.28 0.91 -22.07
CA ARG A 23 -9.37 1.35 -22.96
C ARG A 23 -10.75 0.82 -22.57
N LEU A 24 -10.80 -0.33 -21.92
CA LEU A 24 -12.04 -1.05 -21.57
C LEU A 24 -12.64 -0.56 -20.26
N VAL A 25 -11.93 0.25 -19.48
CA VAL A 25 -12.38 0.74 -18.18
C VAL A 25 -12.82 2.20 -18.24
N ASP A 26 -13.75 2.55 -17.37
CA ASP A 26 -14.30 3.90 -17.23
C ASP A 26 -13.48 4.72 -16.23
N GLY A 27 -12.81 4.08 -15.29
CA GLY A 27 -11.94 4.70 -14.29
C GLY A 27 -10.98 3.72 -13.64
N VAL A 28 -10.13 4.21 -12.75
CA VAL A 28 -9.08 3.44 -12.08
C VAL A 28 -9.10 3.73 -10.58
N ILE A 29 -8.86 2.71 -9.76
CA ILE A 29 -8.51 2.85 -8.35
C ILE A 29 -7.03 2.50 -8.20
N LEU A 30 -6.21 3.44 -7.75
CA LEU A 30 -4.84 3.20 -7.33
C LEU A 30 -4.81 2.94 -5.82
N VAL A 31 -4.45 1.72 -5.43
CA VAL A 31 -4.42 1.30 -4.02
C VAL A 31 -3.02 1.53 -3.46
N LEU A 32 -2.94 2.38 -2.43
CA LEU A 32 -1.71 2.76 -1.73
C LEU A 32 -1.77 2.23 -0.29
N ASP A 33 -0.61 2.06 0.35
CA ASP A 33 -0.52 1.80 1.79
C ASP A 33 -0.32 3.12 2.52
N ALA A 34 -1.18 3.45 3.49
CA ALA A 34 -1.17 4.73 4.20
C ALA A 34 0.15 5.01 4.94
N ARG A 35 0.91 3.98 5.28
CA ARG A 35 2.19 4.13 6.00
C ARG A 35 3.30 4.70 5.13
N ALA A 36 3.20 4.52 3.81
CA ALA A 36 4.17 4.99 2.82
C ALA A 36 3.43 5.34 1.51
N ALA A 37 2.48 6.26 1.59
CA ALA A 37 1.53 6.51 0.52
C ALA A 37 2.20 7.13 -0.72
N PHE A 38 3.13 8.05 -0.53
CA PHE A 38 3.85 8.69 -1.64
C PHE A 38 4.84 7.73 -2.30
N ALA A 39 5.54 6.89 -1.50
CA ALA A 39 6.39 5.83 -2.04
C ALA A 39 5.61 4.81 -2.87
N CYS A 40 4.33 4.56 -2.57
CA CYS A 40 3.46 3.68 -3.34
C CYS A 40 3.08 4.23 -4.72
N VAL A 41 3.28 5.51 -5.00
CA VAL A 41 2.91 6.13 -6.28
C VAL A 41 3.88 5.68 -7.37
N ASN A 42 3.35 4.96 -8.35
CA ASN A 42 4.11 4.55 -9.52
C ASN A 42 3.82 5.50 -10.69
N LYS A 43 4.78 6.38 -11.00
CA LYS A 43 4.68 7.38 -12.07
C LYS A 43 4.34 6.78 -13.45
N LYS A 44 4.77 5.54 -13.72
CA LYS A 44 4.40 4.86 -14.97
C LYS A 44 2.91 4.50 -15.00
N LEU A 45 2.35 4.09 -13.86
CA LEU A 45 0.90 3.85 -13.76
C LEU A 45 0.13 5.17 -13.87
N GLU A 46 0.58 6.24 -13.22
CA GLU A 46 -0.08 7.55 -13.36
C GLU A 46 -0.11 8.00 -14.82
N LYS A 47 1.01 7.90 -15.53
CA LYS A 47 1.08 8.21 -16.96
C LYS A 47 0.16 7.32 -17.81
N LEU A 48 0.10 6.02 -17.51
CA LEU A 48 -0.81 5.09 -18.21
C LEU A 48 -2.28 5.48 -18.05
N PHE A 49 -2.63 6.03 -16.89
CA PHE A 49 -4.01 6.38 -16.52
C PHE A 49 -4.34 7.87 -16.66
N GLU A 50 -3.46 8.70 -17.20
CA GLU A 50 -3.64 10.17 -17.28
C GLU A 50 -4.96 10.62 -17.93
N ASN A 51 -5.48 9.82 -18.87
CA ASN A 51 -6.73 10.09 -19.58
C ASN A 51 -7.95 9.41 -18.94
N LYS A 52 -7.85 8.95 -17.69
CA LYS A 52 -8.94 8.30 -16.95
C LYS A 52 -9.16 9.00 -15.61
N PRO A 53 -10.39 9.05 -15.12
CA PRO A 53 -10.64 9.37 -13.73
C PRO A 53 -9.91 8.36 -12.82
N VAL A 54 -9.03 8.85 -11.93
CA VAL A 54 -8.28 8.04 -10.98
C VAL A 54 -8.67 8.41 -9.57
N VAL A 55 -8.94 7.41 -8.73
CA VAL A 55 -9.15 7.57 -7.30
C VAL A 55 -8.04 6.84 -6.54
N TYR A 56 -7.34 7.58 -5.69
CA TYR A 56 -6.27 7.06 -4.85
C TYR A 56 -6.89 6.53 -3.54
N ALA A 57 -6.92 5.21 -3.38
CA ALA A 57 -7.37 4.56 -2.15
C ALA A 57 -6.18 4.41 -1.18
N VAL A 58 -6.08 5.31 -0.22
CA VAL A 58 -5.05 5.30 0.84
C VAL A 58 -5.47 4.27 1.88
N ASN A 59 -5.12 3.02 1.62
CA ASN A 59 -5.52 1.84 2.39
C ASN A 59 -4.68 1.64 3.65
N LYS A 60 -5.15 0.78 4.56
CA LYS A 60 -4.57 0.52 5.89
C LYS A 60 -4.50 1.78 6.74
N SER A 61 -5.50 2.65 6.61
CA SER A 61 -5.57 3.90 7.36
C SER A 61 -5.74 3.70 8.88
N ASP A 62 -6.03 2.48 9.30
CA ASP A 62 -6.01 2.03 10.70
C ASP A 62 -4.58 1.92 11.29
N LEU A 63 -3.56 1.80 10.43
CA LEU A 63 -2.14 1.70 10.80
C LEU A 63 -1.42 3.05 10.89
N VAL A 64 -2.12 4.15 10.64
CA VAL A 64 -1.59 5.52 10.77
C VAL A 64 -2.53 6.39 11.61
N ASP A 65 -2.03 7.51 12.12
CA ASP A 65 -2.89 8.44 12.83
C ASP A 65 -3.89 9.11 11.88
N LYS A 66 -5.06 9.48 12.42
CA LYS A 66 -6.11 10.16 11.63
C LYS A 66 -5.61 11.47 11.01
N ALA A 67 -4.75 12.19 11.73
CA ALA A 67 -4.13 13.42 11.24
C ALA A 67 -3.22 13.15 10.04
N ASP A 68 -2.37 12.10 10.10
CA ASP A 68 -1.50 11.70 8.99
C ASP A 68 -2.33 11.23 7.79
N ALA A 69 -3.36 10.41 8.00
CA ALA A 69 -4.26 10.00 6.92
C ALA A 69 -4.95 11.20 6.23
N ALA A 70 -5.39 12.19 7.02
CA ALA A 70 -5.98 13.42 6.48
C ALA A 70 -4.95 14.26 5.72
N ARG A 71 -3.73 14.43 6.25
CA ARG A 71 -2.63 15.15 5.61
C ARG A 71 -2.25 14.52 4.27
N ILE A 72 -2.14 13.19 4.21
CA ILE A 72 -1.85 12.46 2.97
C ILE A 72 -2.95 12.72 1.93
N CYS A 73 -4.23 12.58 2.31
CA CYS A 73 -5.33 12.84 1.38
C CYS A 73 -5.37 14.31 0.93
N ALA A 74 -5.05 15.26 1.81
CA ALA A 74 -4.99 16.68 1.47
C ALA A 74 -3.83 16.99 0.49
N ALA A 75 -2.68 16.34 0.64
CA ALA A 75 -1.56 16.47 -0.29
C ALA A 75 -1.95 16.00 -1.71
N PHE A 76 -2.61 14.85 -1.84
CA PHE A 76 -3.15 14.41 -3.13
C PHE A 76 -4.18 15.40 -3.69
N ALA A 77 -5.08 15.91 -2.85
CA ALA A 77 -6.09 16.87 -3.28
C ALA A 77 -5.48 18.18 -3.77
N ALA A 78 -4.38 18.65 -3.17
CA ALA A 78 -3.65 19.84 -3.62
C ALA A 78 -3.05 19.66 -5.03
N GLU A 79 -2.77 18.42 -5.44
CA GLU A 79 -2.37 18.07 -6.80
C GLU A 79 -3.57 17.81 -7.74
N GLY A 80 -4.80 18.09 -7.32
CA GLY A 80 -6.02 17.81 -8.09
C GLY A 80 -6.39 16.33 -8.16
N LYS A 81 -5.78 15.48 -7.34
CA LYS A 81 -6.00 14.03 -7.30
C LYS A 81 -7.10 13.66 -6.30
N ALA A 82 -8.08 12.88 -6.72
CA ALA A 82 -9.13 12.38 -5.83
C ALA A 82 -8.58 11.27 -4.93
N ALA A 83 -8.48 11.50 -3.63
CA ALA A 83 -7.98 10.53 -2.66
C ALA A 83 -8.98 10.30 -1.52
N ALA A 84 -8.95 9.08 -0.95
CA ALA A 84 -9.73 8.74 0.23
C ALA A 84 -8.96 7.75 1.11
N ALA A 85 -8.88 8.02 2.42
CA ALA A 85 -8.37 7.09 3.40
C ALA A 85 -9.38 5.96 3.63
N VAL A 86 -8.91 4.71 3.60
CA VAL A 86 -9.74 3.54 3.77
C VAL A 86 -9.08 2.50 4.66
N CYS A 87 -9.88 1.90 5.54
CA CYS A 87 -9.59 0.65 6.23
C CYS A 87 -10.58 -0.40 5.70
N LEU A 88 -10.10 -1.41 4.99
CA LEU A 88 -10.96 -2.36 4.27
C LEU A 88 -11.77 -3.29 5.19
N THR A 89 -11.48 -3.30 6.48
CA THR A 89 -12.28 -3.98 7.51
C THR A 89 -13.38 -3.09 8.08
N ASP A 90 -13.33 -1.77 7.84
CA ASP A 90 -14.36 -0.81 8.26
C ASP A 90 -15.30 -0.46 7.09
N LYS A 91 -16.52 -0.98 7.15
CA LYS A 91 -17.56 -0.78 6.13
C LYS A 91 -17.86 0.71 5.86
N LYS A 92 -17.74 1.59 6.88
CA LYS A 92 -17.99 3.04 6.70
C LYS A 92 -16.96 3.68 5.77
N THR A 93 -15.68 3.33 5.93
CA THR A 93 -14.61 3.86 5.08
C THR A 93 -14.70 3.28 3.66
N VAL A 94 -15.09 2.02 3.53
CA VAL A 94 -15.34 1.36 2.22
C VAL A 94 -16.48 2.05 1.48
N SER A 95 -17.59 2.37 2.16
CA SER A 95 -18.72 3.11 1.56
C SER A 95 -18.30 4.51 1.10
N ARG A 96 -17.53 5.24 1.90
CA ARG A 96 -17.00 6.56 1.52
C ARG A 96 -16.08 6.50 0.28
N LEU A 97 -15.23 5.48 0.20
CA LEU A 97 -14.40 5.25 -0.99
C LEU A 97 -15.28 5.00 -2.21
N TYR A 98 -16.34 4.20 -2.08
CA TYR A 98 -17.29 3.96 -3.15
C TYR A 98 -17.98 5.24 -3.64
N GLU A 99 -18.46 6.08 -2.71
CA GLU A 99 -19.04 7.39 -3.05
C GLU A 99 -18.04 8.30 -3.77
N LYS A 100 -16.77 8.28 -3.35
CA LYS A 100 -15.70 9.04 -4.01
C LYS A 100 -15.47 8.57 -5.45
N ILE A 101 -15.53 7.25 -5.68
CA ILE A 101 -15.44 6.67 -7.02
C ILE A 101 -16.61 7.12 -7.90
N LEU A 102 -17.84 7.06 -7.39
CA LEU A 102 -19.02 7.52 -8.13
C LEU A 102 -18.94 9.01 -8.45
N SER A 103 -18.46 9.82 -7.50
CA SER A 103 -18.23 11.25 -7.72
C SER A 103 -17.20 11.52 -8.82
N ALA A 104 -16.08 10.80 -8.82
CA ALA A 104 -15.05 10.94 -9.87
C ALA A 104 -15.54 10.48 -11.27
N LEU A 105 -16.57 9.63 -11.33
CA LEU A 105 -17.16 9.13 -12.56
C LEU A 105 -18.52 9.78 -12.92
N LYS A 106 -18.88 10.87 -12.21
CA LYS A 106 -20.18 11.53 -12.35
C LYS A 106 -20.51 11.90 -13.80
N ASP A 107 -19.60 12.55 -14.52
CA ASP A 107 -19.81 12.98 -15.91
C ASP A 107 -20.04 11.78 -16.85
N LYS A 108 -19.39 10.66 -16.56
CA LYS A 108 -19.59 9.41 -17.33
C LYS A 108 -20.96 8.81 -17.06
N LEU A 109 -21.40 8.80 -15.81
CA LEU A 109 -22.71 8.33 -15.41
C LEU A 109 -23.82 9.18 -16.05
N GLU A 110 -23.69 10.49 -16.01
CA GLU A 110 -24.65 11.43 -16.60
C GLU A 110 -24.74 11.26 -18.12
N ARG A 111 -23.59 11.17 -18.80
CA ARG A 111 -23.56 10.89 -20.25
C ARG A 111 -24.21 9.55 -20.63
N ASN A 112 -24.00 8.51 -19.83
CA ASN A 112 -24.62 7.22 -20.06
C ASN A 112 -26.14 7.31 -19.87
N ARG A 113 -26.62 7.95 -18.80
CA ARG A 113 -28.05 8.17 -18.53
C ARG A 113 -28.73 8.95 -19.64
N ALA A 114 -28.12 10.04 -20.10
CA ALA A 114 -28.65 10.87 -21.19
C ALA A 114 -28.81 10.08 -22.52
N LYS A 115 -27.99 9.02 -22.72
CA LYS A 115 -28.04 8.13 -23.87
C LYS A 115 -28.92 6.90 -23.66
N GLY A 116 -29.61 6.77 -22.52
CA GLY A 116 -30.38 5.58 -22.16
C GLY A 116 -29.52 4.31 -21.97
N VAL A 117 -28.18 4.46 -21.70
CA VAL A 117 -27.27 3.33 -21.55
C VAL A 117 -27.16 2.95 -20.08
N TYR A 118 -27.71 1.82 -19.71
CA TYR A 118 -27.70 1.25 -18.36
C TYR A 118 -26.73 0.07 -18.29
N LYS A 119 -25.42 0.36 -18.23
CA LYS A 119 -24.38 -0.67 -18.08
C LYS A 119 -23.56 -0.41 -16.82
N PRO A 120 -23.02 -1.47 -16.16
CA PRO A 120 -22.14 -1.28 -15.02
C PRO A 120 -20.89 -0.49 -15.40
N LEU A 121 -20.39 0.30 -14.46
CA LEU A 121 -19.11 1.00 -14.61
C LEU A 121 -17.98 0.00 -14.49
N ARG A 122 -17.02 0.07 -15.41
CA ARG A 122 -15.82 -0.76 -15.41
C ARG A 122 -14.66 -0.02 -14.78
N ILE A 123 -14.08 -0.59 -13.73
CA ILE A 123 -13.02 0.02 -12.97
C ILE A 123 -11.85 -0.94 -12.85
N MET A 124 -10.66 -0.47 -13.19
CA MET A 124 -9.41 -1.19 -12.96
C MET A 124 -8.91 -0.92 -11.55
N VAL A 125 -8.52 -1.96 -10.82
CA VAL A 125 -7.87 -1.85 -9.51
C VAL A 125 -6.39 -2.13 -9.68
N ALA A 126 -5.56 -1.10 -9.51
CA ALA A 126 -4.12 -1.16 -9.76
C ALA A 126 -3.33 -0.64 -8.54
N GLY A 127 -2.02 -0.83 -8.55
CA GLY A 127 -1.09 -0.41 -7.50
C GLY A 127 0.04 -1.41 -7.30
N ILE A 128 0.97 -1.09 -6.41
CA ILE A 128 2.12 -1.94 -6.10
C ILE A 128 1.71 -3.21 -5.33
N PRO A 129 2.58 -4.22 -5.19
CA PRO A 129 2.27 -5.43 -4.42
C PRO A 129 1.90 -5.11 -2.96
N ASN A 130 1.08 -5.96 -2.36
CA ASN A 130 0.71 -5.99 -0.93
C ASN A 130 0.02 -4.73 -0.37
N THR A 131 -0.45 -3.80 -1.22
CA THR A 131 -1.24 -2.64 -0.80
C THR A 131 -2.71 -2.95 -0.47
N GLY A 132 -3.19 -4.16 -0.81
CA GLY A 132 -4.54 -4.61 -0.49
C GLY A 132 -5.54 -4.56 -1.65
N LYS A 133 -5.09 -4.63 -2.92
CA LYS A 133 -5.95 -4.62 -4.11
C LYS A 133 -7.04 -5.68 -4.07
N SER A 134 -6.66 -6.95 -3.94
CA SER A 134 -7.63 -8.06 -3.88
C SER A 134 -8.50 -7.98 -2.62
N THR A 135 -7.97 -7.45 -1.52
CA THR A 135 -8.75 -7.20 -0.29
C THR A 135 -9.81 -6.13 -0.52
N LEU A 136 -9.48 -5.06 -1.25
CA LEU A 136 -10.44 -4.01 -1.64
C LEU A 136 -11.56 -4.56 -2.49
N ILE A 137 -11.23 -5.39 -3.48
CA ILE A 137 -12.22 -6.05 -4.34
C ILE A 137 -13.15 -6.94 -3.50
N ASN A 138 -12.59 -7.73 -2.58
CA ASN A 138 -13.38 -8.56 -1.67
C ASN A 138 -14.26 -7.72 -0.72
N ALA A 139 -13.76 -6.59 -0.23
CA ALA A 139 -14.54 -5.67 0.61
C ALA A 139 -15.75 -5.10 -0.15
N PHE A 140 -15.57 -4.73 -1.41
CA PHE A 140 -16.69 -4.30 -2.27
C PHE A 140 -17.65 -5.46 -2.59
N ALA A 141 -17.14 -6.66 -2.83
CA ALA A 141 -17.98 -7.84 -3.06
C ALA A 141 -18.78 -8.23 -1.81
N GLY A 142 -18.22 -8.07 -0.60
CA GLY A 142 -18.93 -8.29 0.66
C GLY A 142 -19.92 -7.19 1.03
N ALA A 143 -19.69 -5.95 0.57
CA ALA A 143 -20.60 -4.82 0.79
C ALA A 143 -21.76 -4.80 -0.23
N LYS A 144 -21.58 -5.41 -1.40
CA LYS A 144 -22.58 -5.56 -2.47
C LYS A 144 -22.69 -7.03 -2.84
N LYS A 145 -23.90 -7.50 -3.18
CA LYS A 145 -24.11 -8.89 -3.62
C LYS A 145 -23.24 -9.15 -4.85
N ALA A 146 -22.25 -10.04 -4.72
CA ALA A 146 -21.51 -10.55 -5.86
C ALA A 146 -22.47 -11.35 -6.77
N VAL A 147 -22.46 -11.01 -8.04
CA VAL A 147 -23.37 -11.64 -9.03
C VAL A 147 -22.89 -13.05 -9.43
N THR A 148 -21.63 -13.37 -9.15
CA THR A 148 -21.06 -14.73 -9.36
C THR A 148 -19.80 -14.95 -8.52
N GLY A 149 -19.64 -16.16 -8.01
CA GLY A 149 -18.78 -16.55 -6.90
C GLY A 149 -17.28 -16.74 -7.16
N ASP A 150 -16.58 -15.83 -7.80
CA ASP A 150 -15.13 -15.90 -7.89
C ASP A 150 -14.49 -15.08 -6.75
N LYS A 151 -13.81 -15.78 -5.82
CA LYS A 151 -13.02 -15.15 -4.77
C LYS A 151 -11.73 -14.58 -5.35
N ALA A 152 -11.48 -13.29 -5.13
CA ALA A 152 -10.19 -12.69 -5.44
C ALA A 152 -9.09 -13.34 -4.56
N GLY A 153 -8.07 -13.87 -5.21
CA GLY A 153 -6.88 -14.48 -4.61
C GLY A 153 -5.61 -13.78 -5.11
N VAL A 154 -4.46 -14.43 -5.01
CA VAL A 154 -3.23 -13.97 -5.65
C VAL A 154 -3.44 -13.96 -7.16
N THR A 155 -3.57 -12.76 -7.73
CA THR A 155 -3.98 -12.58 -9.13
C THR A 155 -2.83 -12.91 -10.06
N LYS A 156 -2.94 -14.02 -10.79
CA LYS A 156 -1.96 -14.44 -11.81
C LYS A 156 -2.30 -13.98 -13.23
N GLY A 157 -3.51 -13.40 -13.44
CA GLY A 157 -4.01 -13.01 -14.75
C GLY A 157 -5.19 -12.03 -14.67
N LYS A 158 -5.83 -11.81 -15.80
CA LYS A 158 -6.99 -10.91 -15.93
C LYS A 158 -8.24 -11.56 -15.33
N GLN A 159 -8.86 -10.90 -14.37
CA GLN A 159 -10.12 -11.34 -13.76
C GLN A 159 -11.08 -10.17 -13.61
N TRP A 160 -12.30 -10.31 -14.20
CA TRP A 160 -13.40 -9.37 -14.01
C TRP A 160 -14.32 -9.87 -12.90
N ILE A 161 -14.54 -9.06 -11.90
CA ILE A 161 -15.46 -9.32 -10.79
C ILE A 161 -16.68 -8.44 -10.99
N LYS A 162 -17.85 -9.08 -11.16
CA LYS A 162 -19.13 -8.41 -11.38
C LYS A 162 -19.81 -8.13 -10.05
N LEU A 163 -20.11 -6.85 -9.80
CA LEU A 163 -20.87 -6.37 -8.67
C LEU A 163 -22.09 -5.62 -9.18
N GLU A 164 -23.05 -5.36 -8.30
CA GLU A 164 -24.20 -4.55 -8.65
C GLU A 164 -23.75 -3.12 -9.01
N GLY A 165 -23.92 -2.76 -10.29
CA GLY A 165 -23.56 -1.46 -10.86
C GLY A 165 -22.06 -1.26 -11.14
N LEU A 166 -21.19 -2.23 -10.83
CA LEU A 166 -19.76 -2.17 -11.08
C LEU A 166 -19.19 -3.46 -11.66
N GLU A 167 -18.21 -3.35 -12.54
CA GLU A 167 -17.33 -4.45 -12.93
C GLU A 167 -15.89 -4.04 -12.54
N LEU A 168 -15.24 -4.81 -11.68
CA LEU A 168 -13.88 -4.56 -11.25
C LEU A 168 -12.90 -5.47 -11.98
N LEU A 169 -11.83 -4.88 -12.53
CA LEU A 169 -10.72 -5.63 -13.10
C LEU A 169 -9.60 -5.69 -12.06
N ASP A 170 -9.37 -6.90 -11.51
CA ASP A 170 -8.20 -7.14 -10.65
C ASP A 170 -6.93 -7.21 -11.49
N THR A 171 -5.86 -6.54 -11.02
CA THR A 171 -4.57 -6.52 -11.70
C THR A 171 -3.44 -6.96 -10.76
N PRO A 172 -2.44 -7.69 -11.29
CA PRO A 172 -1.24 -7.97 -10.51
C PRO A 172 -0.54 -6.68 -10.07
N GLY A 173 0.13 -6.72 -8.91
CA GLY A 173 0.91 -5.59 -8.43
C GLY A 173 2.12 -5.30 -9.31
N THR A 174 2.41 -4.02 -9.55
CA THR A 174 3.56 -3.60 -10.36
C THR A 174 4.36 -2.51 -9.66
N MET A 175 5.68 -2.69 -9.63
CA MET A 175 6.65 -1.68 -9.18
C MET A 175 7.10 -0.79 -10.35
N PRO A 176 7.67 0.40 -10.10
CA PRO A 176 8.46 1.08 -11.11
C PRO A 176 9.69 0.22 -11.47
N PRO A 177 10.21 0.30 -12.71
CA PRO A 177 11.37 -0.49 -13.13
C PRO A 177 12.65 -0.15 -12.37
N SER A 178 12.76 1.07 -11.87
CA SER A 178 13.85 1.56 -11.03
C SER A 178 13.29 2.42 -9.91
N PHE A 179 13.99 2.44 -8.80
CA PHE A 179 13.72 3.37 -7.70
C PHE A 179 14.75 4.50 -7.76
N ASP A 180 14.30 5.68 -8.18
CA ASP A 180 15.15 6.88 -8.24
C ASP A 180 15.44 7.40 -6.83
N ASP A 181 14.45 7.27 -5.92
CA ASP A 181 14.57 7.61 -4.50
C ASP A 181 14.70 6.33 -3.66
N GLN A 182 15.88 6.14 -3.08
CA GLN A 182 16.17 4.99 -2.23
C GLN A 182 15.46 5.08 -0.87
N THR A 183 15.06 6.26 -0.42
CA THR A 183 14.22 6.42 0.78
C THR A 183 12.86 5.78 0.54
N TYR A 184 12.24 6.05 -0.60
CA TYR A 184 10.98 5.39 -0.99
C TYR A 184 11.16 3.89 -1.18
N ALA A 185 12.27 3.44 -1.76
CA ALA A 185 12.55 2.02 -1.88
C ALA A 185 12.62 1.31 -0.50
N LYS A 186 13.27 1.95 0.50
CA LYS A 186 13.29 1.47 1.88
C LYS A 186 11.88 1.43 2.50
N HIS A 187 11.10 2.51 2.35
CA HIS A 187 9.72 2.55 2.83
C HIS A 187 8.88 1.42 2.24
N LEU A 188 9.02 1.13 0.94
CA LEU A 188 8.34 0.01 0.28
C LEU A 188 8.80 -1.35 0.82
N ALA A 189 10.06 -1.50 1.18
CA ALA A 189 10.57 -2.70 1.84
C ALA A 189 10.01 -2.85 3.26
N TYR A 190 9.95 -1.76 4.04
CA TYR A 190 9.37 -1.77 5.40
C TYR A 190 7.91 -2.23 5.40
N ILE A 191 7.10 -1.73 4.49
CA ILE A 191 5.68 -2.12 4.39
C ILE A 191 5.45 -3.49 3.74
N GLY A 192 6.51 -4.17 3.27
CA GLY A 192 6.44 -5.50 2.68
C GLY A 192 5.93 -5.53 1.24
N SER A 193 6.12 -4.44 0.48
CA SER A 193 5.75 -4.38 -0.94
C SER A 193 6.84 -4.95 -1.86
N ILE A 194 8.09 -5.02 -1.38
CA ILE A 194 9.23 -5.65 -2.06
C ILE A 194 9.37 -7.10 -1.57
N ASN A 195 9.85 -8.01 -2.43
CA ASN A 195 10.09 -9.41 -2.05
C ASN A 195 11.19 -9.50 -0.98
N ASP A 196 10.89 -10.19 0.10
CA ASP A 196 11.77 -10.35 1.25
C ASP A 196 13.07 -11.11 0.90
N ASP A 197 13.05 -12.01 -0.10
CA ASP A 197 14.21 -12.81 -0.50
C ASP A 197 15.39 -11.99 -1.05
N ILE A 198 15.13 -10.74 -1.46
CA ILE A 198 16.18 -9.84 -1.97
C ILE A 198 16.67 -8.82 -0.94
N LEU A 199 16.07 -8.81 0.26
CA LEU A 199 16.33 -7.83 1.31
C LEU A 199 17.31 -8.39 2.34
N ASP A 200 18.27 -7.56 2.73
CA ASP A 200 19.04 -7.77 3.95
C ASP A 200 18.23 -7.20 5.12
N PHE A 201 17.67 -8.09 5.92
CA PHE A 201 16.79 -7.71 7.03
C PHE A 201 17.52 -7.03 8.17
N GLU A 202 18.80 -7.36 8.41
CA GLU A 202 19.59 -6.70 9.46
C GLU A 202 19.85 -5.26 9.07
N GLU A 203 20.31 -5.03 7.84
CA GLU A 203 20.55 -3.69 7.30
C GLU A 203 19.24 -2.89 7.21
N LEU A 204 18.15 -3.52 6.78
CA LEU A 204 16.82 -2.90 6.73
C LEU A 204 16.33 -2.48 8.12
N THR A 205 16.61 -3.28 9.14
CA THR A 205 16.25 -2.97 10.54
C THR A 205 17.05 -1.83 11.11
N LEU A 206 18.34 -1.78 10.84
CA LEU A 206 19.19 -0.65 11.23
C LEU A 206 18.65 0.68 10.69
N GLU A 207 18.30 0.70 9.41
CA GLU A 207 17.74 1.89 8.75
C GLU A 207 16.36 2.25 9.34
N LEU A 208 15.48 1.27 9.54
CA LEU A 208 14.15 1.49 10.13
C LEU A 208 14.25 2.04 11.56
N LEU A 209 15.08 1.45 12.41
CA LEU A 209 15.25 1.92 13.78
C LEU A 209 15.84 3.33 13.83
N GLY A 210 16.82 3.64 12.98
CA GLY A 210 17.41 4.97 12.87
C GLY A 210 16.39 6.01 12.40
N GLU A 211 15.55 5.68 11.44
CA GLU A 211 14.49 6.55 10.94
C GLU A 211 13.40 6.78 12.00
N LEU A 212 12.97 5.72 12.70
CA LEU A 212 11.97 5.82 13.76
C LEU A 212 12.50 6.58 14.98
N ALA A 213 13.76 6.40 15.36
CA ALA A 213 14.37 7.16 16.45
C ALA A 213 14.36 8.67 16.18
N LYS A 214 14.55 9.06 14.93
CA LYS A 214 14.54 10.46 14.51
C LYS A 214 13.12 11.04 14.38
N ASN A 215 12.21 10.29 13.77
CA ASN A 215 10.91 10.82 13.33
C ASN A 215 9.74 10.40 14.23
N ARG A 216 9.84 9.27 14.91
CA ARG A 216 8.78 8.65 15.74
C ARG A 216 9.36 7.97 16.99
N PRO A 217 10.16 8.66 17.82
CA PRO A 217 10.84 8.05 18.98
C PRO A 217 9.85 7.41 19.96
N SER A 218 8.67 8.01 20.15
CA SER A 218 7.63 7.46 21.03
C SER A 218 7.16 6.06 20.63
N ALA A 219 7.27 5.66 19.36
CA ALA A 219 6.94 4.32 18.92
C ALA A 219 7.94 3.28 19.44
N LEU A 220 9.23 3.62 19.46
CA LEU A 220 10.29 2.77 19.99
C LEU A 220 10.23 2.70 21.52
N GLU A 221 9.93 3.81 22.18
CA GLU A 221 9.71 3.86 23.62
C GLU A 221 8.53 2.97 24.02
N ALA A 222 7.36 3.16 23.42
CA ALA A 222 6.15 2.40 23.73
C ALA A 222 6.33 0.90 23.46
N LYS A 223 7.02 0.53 22.37
CA LYS A 223 7.14 -0.88 21.95
C LYS A 223 8.30 -1.61 22.64
N TYR A 224 9.44 -0.95 22.75
CA TYR A 224 10.68 -1.59 23.21
C TYR A 224 11.23 -0.98 24.51
N GLY A 225 10.60 0.09 25.02
CA GLY A 225 11.05 0.80 26.23
C GLY A 225 12.39 1.56 26.04
N ILE A 226 12.77 1.86 24.81
CA ILE A 226 13.97 2.65 24.51
C ILE A 226 13.67 4.11 24.82
N THR A 227 14.58 4.76 25.53
CA THR A 227 14.43 6.17 25.94
C THR A 227 15.58 7.06 25.47
N ASP A 228 16.72 6.47 25.10
CA ASP A 228 17.85 7.19 24.54
C ASP A 228 17.89 6.99 23.02
N PHE A 229 17.57 8.03 22.29
CA PHE A 229 17.52 8.05 20.82
C PHE A 229 18.72 8.76 20.20
N GLY A 230 19.63 9.30 21.03
CA GLY A 230 20.86 9.99 20.59
C GLY A 230 22.01 9.06 20.23
N VAL A 231 21.79 7.75 20.32
CA VAL A 231 22.79 6.71 20.07
C VAL A 231 22.77 6.26 18.59
N PRO A 232 23.88 5.66 18.11
CA PRO A 232 23.91 5.09 16.76
C PRO A 232 22.83 4.02 16.53
N PRO A 233 22.32 3.84 15.30
CA PRO A 233 21.29 2.83 14.98
C PRO A 233 21.65 1.40 15.40
N LEU A 234 22.93 1.02 15.36
CA LEU A 234 23.40 -0.29 15.83
C LEU A 234 23.14 -0.46 17.33
N GLU A 235 23.41 0.56 18.13
CA GLU A 235 23.16 0.50 19.57
C GLU A 235 21.67 0.42 19.89
N LEU A 236 20.82 1.13 19.13
CA LEU A 236 19.35 0.96 19.20
C LEU A 236 18.94 -0.49 18.91
N TYR A 237 19.55 -1.09 17.89
CA TYR A 237 19.28 -2.47 17.51
C TYR A 237 19.67 -3.45 18.62
N GLU A 238 20.85 -3.28 19.21
CA GLU A 238 21.32 -4.08 20.35
C GLU A 238 20.44 -3.92 21.59
N GLN A 239 19.94 -2.71 21.85
CA GLN A 239 18.98 -2.46 22.91
C GLN A 239 17.69 -3.23 22.68
N VAL A 240 17.17 -3.29 21.43
CA VAL A 240 15.99 -4.11 21.09
C VAL A 240 16.29 -5.59 21.31
N CYS A 241 17.44 -6.10 20.82
CA CYS A 241 17.86 -7.48 21.02
C CYS A 241 17.88 -7.86 22.51
N ARG A 242 18.51 -7.04 23.33
CA ARG A 242 18.62 -7.25 24.79
C ARG A 242 17.25 -7.25 25.47
N ARG A 243 16.42 -6.26 25.20
CA ARG A 243 15.10 -6.13 25.83
C ARG A 243 14.10 -7.22 25.41
N ARG A 244 14.25 -7.74 24.20
CA ARG A 244 13.43 -8.82 23.67
C ARG A 244 14.00 -10.22 23.93
N GLY A 245 15.20 -10.31 24.51
CA GLY A 245 15.87 -11.59 24.78
C GLY A 245 16.29 -12.33 23.50
N PHE A 246 16.63 -11.59 22.43
CA PHE A 246 17.20 -12.19 21.21
C PHE A 246 18.70 -12.36 21.39
N LEU A 247 19.06 -13.42 22.11
CA LEU A 247 20.45 -13.77 22.44
C LEU A 247 20.74 -15.20 21.99
N LEU A 248 21.94 -15.42 21.47
CA LEU A 248 22.51 -16.71 21.16
C LEU A 248 23.14 -17.35 22.42
N ARG A 249 23.54 -18.61 22.31
CA ARG A 249 24.34 -19.27 23.36
C ARG A 249 25.68 -18.56 23.48
N GLY A 250 26.00 -18.11 24.67
CA GLY A 250 27.22 -17.29 24.92
C GLY A 250 26.92 -15.79 25.13
N GLY A 251 25.67 -15.34 24.95
CA GLY A 251 25.25 -13.97 25.22
C GLY A 251 25.42 -13.01 24.05
N GLU A 252 25.82 -13.48 22.88
CA GLU A 252 25.86 -12.68 21.65
C GLU A 252 24.45 -12.36 21.16
N TYR A 253 24.29 -11.24 20.44
CA TYR A 253 22.99 -10.86 19.89
C TYR A 253 22.58 -11.71 18.68
N ASP A 254 21.33 -12.19 18.68
CA ASP A 254 20.70 -12.84 17.54
C ASP A 254 20.07 -11.78 16.62
N TYR A 255 20.91 -11.13 15.83
CA TYR A 255 20.50 -10.05 14.95
C TYR A 255 19.47 -10.49 13.91
N GLU A 256 19.65 -11.66 13.31
CA GLU A 256 18.72 -12.17 12.29
C GLU A 256 17.30 -12.33 12.83
N ARG A 257 17.18 -12.96 14.00
CA ARG A 257 15.87 -13.15 14.66
C ARG A 257 15.27 -11.84 15.11
N CYS A 258 16.08 -10.92 15.62
CA CYS A 258 15.65 -9.59 16.01
C CYS A 258 15.15 -8.80 14.80
N ALA A 259 15.88 -8.79 13.68
CA ALA A 259 15.51 -8.11 12.45
C ALA A 259 14.13 -8.54 11.94
N LYS A 260 13.94 -9.85 11.81
CA LYS A 260 12.64 -10.41 11.38
C LYS A 260 11.50 -9.98 12.30
N ALA A 261 11.75 -9.94 13.62
CA ALA A 261 10.75 -9.53 14.61
C ALA A 261 10.42 -8.03 14.53
N VAL A 262 11.42 -7.16 14.36
CA VAL A 262 11.24 -5.70 14.26
C VAL A 262 10.46 -5.34 13.01
N VAL A 263 10.85 -5.87 11.85
CA VAL A 263 10.16 -5.62 10.59
C VAL A 263 8.72 -6.15 10.65
N ASP A 264 8.48 -7.34 11.23
CA ASP A 264 7.14 -7.89 11.40
C ASP A 264 6.30 -7.06 12.38
N ASP A 265 6.89 -6.53 13.46
CA ASP A 265 6.23 -5.62 14.39
C ASP A 265 5.76 -4.34 13.68
N PHE A 266 6.59 -3.76 12.81
CA PHE A 266 6.22 -2.61 11.99
C PHE A 266 5.11 -2.96 11.00
N ARG A 267 5.28 -4.04 10.24
CA ARG A 267 4.31 -4.47 9.21
C ARG A 267 2.93 -4.75 9.78
N LYS A 268 2.85 -5.29 10.99
CA LYS A 268 1.61 -5.60 11.71
C LYS A 268 1.06 -4.45 12.56
N GLY A 269 1.68 -3.26 12.51
CA GLY A 269 1.25 -2.09 13.29
C GLY A 269 1.44 -2.24 14.80
N ARG A 270 2.28 -3.18 15.25
CA ARG A 270 2.52 -3.43 16.68
C ARG A 270 3.44 -2.39 17.33
N MET A 271 4.01 -1.49 16.55
CA MET A 271 4.76 -0.30 17.01
C MET A 271 3.89 0.95 17.14
N GLY A 272 2.56 0.80 16.97
CA GLY A 272 1.62 1.92 16.94
C GLY A 272 1.30 2.39 15.53
N LYS A 273 0.70 3.58 15.45
CA LYS A 273 0.26 4.17 14.19
C LYS A 273 1.36 5.06 13.63
N ILE A 274 1.96 4.65 12.51
CA ILE A 274 3.13 5.30 11.95
C ILE A 274 2.95 5.54 10.46
N ALA A 275 2.97 6.80 10.04
CA ALA A 275 3.24 7.20 8.67
C ALA A 275 4.72 7.58 8.56
N LEU A 276 5.41 7.05 7.54
CA LEU A 276 6.84 7.29 7.28
C LEU A 276 7.07 8.62 6.54
N GLU A 277 5.99 9.18 5.95
CA GLU A 277 6.05 10.34 5.03
C GLU A 277 5.18 11.50 5.52
#